data_1caf2019abf434f841894d985f258a4e
#
_entry.id   1caf2019abf434f841894d985f258a4e
#
_cell.length_a   1.000
_cell.length_b   1.000
_cell.length_c   1.000
_cell.angle_alpha   90.00
_cell.angle_beta   90.00
_cell.angle_gamma   90.00
#
_symmetry.space_group_name_H-M   'P 1'
#
loop_
_entity.id
_entity.type
_entity.pdbx_description
1 polymer ?
#
loop_
_entity_poly.entity_id
_entity_poly.type
_entity_poly.pdbx_seq_one_letter_code
_entity_poly.pdbx_strand_id
1 'polypeptide(L)'
;AADAAVGICTNKPEGLAVTLVARLGITGLFTSLIGADTLPTRKPDPAPFFKAVEQAGGTASCSTLIGDTITDRKTAQAAGVPSVLVTFGPLGRSVADLAPEALLDHYDDLDHVLDTVLP
;
A
#
# COMPACT_ATOMS: atom_id res chain seq x y z
N ALA A 1 -14.54 6.16 1.96
CA ALA A 1 -13.53 5.30 2.60
C ALA A 1 -13.25 5.71 4.06
N ALA A 2 -14.18 6.44 4.70
CA ALA A 2 -13.97 6.91 6.07
C ALA A 2 -13.78 5.75 7.08
N ASP A 3 -14.35 4.59 6.78
CA ASP A 3 -14.25 3.41 7.65
C ASP A 3 -13.18 2.41 7.22
N ALA A 4 -12.32 2.78 6.27
CA ALA A 4 -11.29 1.89 5.77
C ALA A 4 -10.19 1.70 6.83
N ALA A 5 -9.76 0.46 7.02
CA ALA A 5 -8.56 0.17 7.79
C ALA A 5 -7.33 0.44 6.93
N VAL A 6 -6.24 0.87 7.56
CA VAL A 6 -4.98 1.20 6.88
C VAL A 6 -3.87 0.33 7.45
N GLY A 7 -3.14 -0.33 6.56
CA GLY A 7 -1.98 -1.14 6.91
C GLY A 7 -0.75 -0.70 6.13
N ILE A 8 0.41 -1.11 6.62
CA ILE A 8 1.69 -0.89 5.95
C ILE A 8 2.20 -2.22 5.41
N CYS A 9 2.62 -2.22 4.14
CA CYS A 9 3.31 -3.33 3.51
C CYS A 9 4.54 -2.77 2.79
N THR A 10 5.73 -3.01 3.34
CA THR A 10 6.97 -2.37 2.89
C THR A 10 8.08 -3.38 2.71
N ASN A 11 9.01 -3.11 1.77
CA ASN A 11 10.25 -3.88 1.65
C ASN A 11 11.35 -3.41 2.62
N LYS A 12 11.05 -2.43 3.49
CA LYS A 12 11.92 -2.11 4.62
C LYS A 12 11.80 -3.22 5.68
N PRO A 13 12.91 -3.63 6.34
CA PRO A 13 12.83 -4.61 7.43
C PRO A 13 11.84 -4.18 8.52
N GLU A 14 11.11 -5.15 9.08
CA GLU A 14 10.02 -4.89 10.02
C GLU A 14 10.48 -4.04 11.20
N GLY A 15 11.60 -4.39 11.83
CA GLY A 15 12.10 -3.65 12.98
C GLY A 15 12.39 -2.19 12.68
N LEU A 16 12.94 -1.91 11.50
CA LEU A 16 13.21 -0.52 11.07
C LEU A 16 11.90 0.22 10.77
N ALA A 17 10.92 -0.46 10.18
CA ALA A 17 9.61 0.14 9.90
C ALA A 17 8.87 0.48 11.19
N VAL A 18 8.87 -0.45 12.17
CA VAL A 18 8.26 -0.21 13.48
C VAL A 18 8.90 0.99 14.17
N THR A 19 10.24 1.06 14.15
CA THR A 19 10.97 2.19 14.74
C THR A 19 10.61 3.50 14.06
N LEU A 20 10.53 3.51 12.72
CA LEU A 20 10.21 4.71 11.97
C LEU A 20 8.82 5.25 12.32
N VAL A 21 7.79 4.41 12.29
CA VAL A 21 6.42 4.87 12.58
C VAL A 21 6.28 5.30 14.04
N ALA A 22 7.02 4.67 14.97
CA ALA A 22 7.03 5.07 16.36
C ALA A 22 7.66 6.46 16.54
N ARG A 23 8.79 6.72 15.86
CA ARG A 23 9.45 8.02 15.91
C ARG A 23 8.61 9.14 15.30
N LEU A 24 7.82 8.83 14.27
CA LEU A 24 6.90 9.77 13.66
C LEU A 24 5.62 9.96 14.48
N GLY A 25 5.40 9.15 15.50
CA GLY A 25 4.21 9.25 16.35
C GLY A 25 2.93 8.80 15.66
N ILE A 26 3.02 7.94 14.66
CA ILE A 26 1.87 7.53 13.83
C ILE A 26 1.52 6.05 13.94
N THR A 27 2.14 5.31 14.88
CA THR A 27 1.88 3.87 15.05
C THR A 27 0.39 3.56 15.17
N GLY A 28 -0.36 4.38 15.91
CA GLY A 28 -1.79 4.16 16.12
C GLY A 28 -2.68 4.36 14.90
N LEU A 29 -2.13 4.88 13.80
CA LEU A 29 -2.89 5.08 12.57
C LEU A 29 -3.00 3.81 11.72
N PHE A 30 -2.18 2.79 12.01
CA PHE A 30 -2.10 1.58 11.20
C PHE A 30 -2.53 0.36 12.00
N THR A 31 -3.33 -0.51 11.39
CA THR A 31 -3.82 -1.73 12.01
C THR A 31 -3.00 -2.96 11.63
N SER A 32 -2.06 -2.82 10.70
CA SER A 32 -1.09 -3.86 10.37
C SER A 32 0.21 -3.25 9.88
N LEU A 33 1.30 -4.01 10.04
CA LEU A 33 2.61 -3.63 9.50
C LEU A 33 3.35 -4.91 9.11
N ILE A 34 3.63 -5.04 7.82
CA ILE A 34 4.39 -6.15 7.25
C ILE A 34 5.66 -5.58 6.62
N GLY A 35 6.81 -5.98 7.12
CA GLY A 35 8.10 -5.58 6.59
C GLY A 35 8.69 -6.64 5.67
N ALA A 36 9.90 -6.39 5.19
CA ALA A 36 10.56 -7.26 4.22
C ALA A 36 10.86 -8.67 4.79
N ASP A 37 11.05 -8.76 6.10
CA ASP A 37 11.43 -9.99 6.80
C ASP A 37 10.32 -10.56 7.69
N THR A 38 9.11 -9.99 7.65
CA THR A 38 7.97 -10.50 8.41
C THR A 38 7.55 -11.88 7.88
N LEU A 39 7.57 -12.05 6.55
CA LEU A 39 7.29 -13.31 5.87
C LEU A 39 8.54 -13.77 5.13
N PRO A 40 8.59 -15.06 4.69
CA PRO A 40 9.70 -15.55 3.88
C PRO A 40 9.88 -14.82 2.55
N THR A 41 8.82 -14.21 2.03
CA THR A 41 8.84 -13.48 0.76
C THR A 41 8.54 -12.00 0.99
N ARG A 42 8.91 -11.18 -0.01
CA ARG A 42 8.67 -9.74 0.00
C ARG A 42 8.06 -9.31 -1.34
N LYS A 43 7.56 -8.07 -1.39
CA LYS A 43 7.06 -7.52 -2.65
C LYS A 43 8.14 -7.63 -3.74
N PRO A 44 7.81 -7.97 -4.97
CA PRO A 44 6.48 -8.01 -5.59
C PRO A 44 5.68 -9.29 -5.39
N ASP A 45 6.12 -10.23 -4.54
CA ASP A 45 5.27 -11.36 -4.17
C ASP A 45 4.01 -10.82 -3.47
N PRO A 46 2.80 -11.31 -3.80
CA PRO A 46 1.58 -10.77 -3.19
C PRO A 46 1.34 -11.22 -1.76
N ALA A 47 2.07 -12.22 -1.24
CA ALA A 47 1.83 -12.74 0.11
C ALA A 47 1.94 -11.67 1.21
N PRO A 48 2.95 -10.77 1.21
CA PRO A 48 3.01 -9.70 2.21
C PRO A 48 1.78 -8.78 2.17
N PHE A 49 1.28 -8.47 0.98
CA PHE A 49 0.08 -7.65 0.83
C PHE A 49 -1.14 -8.36 1.42
N PHE A 50 -1.35 -9.63 1.08
CA PHE A 50 -2.47 -10.40 1.63
C PHE A 50 -2.40 -10.49 3.16
N LYS A 51 -1.21 -10.67 3.71
CA LYS A 51 -1.03 -10.72 5.16
C LYS A 51 -1.35 -9.37 5.82
N ALA A 52 -0.92 -8.27 5.21
CA ALA A 52 -1.25 -6.94 5.71
C ALA A 52 -2.76 -6.70 5.72
N VAL A 53 -3.47 -7.08 4.65
CA VAL A 53 -4.92 -6.97 4.56
C VAL A 53 -5.60 -7.81 5.64
N GLU A 54 -5.19 -9.07 5.80
CA GLU A 54 -5.73 -9.97 6.81
C GLU A 54 -5.57 -9.41 8.22
N GLN A 55 -4.37 -8.94 8.56
CA GLN A 55 -4.11 -8.39 9.90
C GLN A 55 -4.87 -7.09 10.15
N ALA A 56 -5.18 -6.34 9.09
CA ALA A 56 -5.99 -5.15 9.21
C ALA A 56 -7.49 -5.45 9.32
N GLY A 57 -7.89 -6.72 9.22
CA GLY A 57 -9.27 -7.12 9.31
C GLY A 57 -10.05 -6.96 8.00
N GLY A 58 -9.34 -6.75 6.89
CA GLY A 58 -9.95 -6.56 5.58
C GLY A 58 -10.00 -7.83 4.74
N THR A 59 -10.49 -7.67 3.51
CA THR A 59 -10.48 -8.71 2.49
C THR A 59 -9.84 -8.16 1.22
N ALA A 60 -9.17 -9.02 0.45
CA ALA A 60 -8.50 -8.60 -0.79
C ALA A 60 -9.49 -8.01 -1.79
N SER A 61 -10.71 -8.52 -1.86
CA SER A 61 -11.73 -8.03 -2.79
C SER A 61 -12.20 -6.61 -2.49
N CYS A 62 -11.95 -6.11 -1.29
CA CYS A 62 -12.30 -4.76 -0.85
C CYS A 62 -11.07 -3.96 -0.45
N SER A 63 -9.93 -4.18 -1.12
CA SER A 63 -8.68 -3.54 -0.78
C SER A 63 -8.00 -2.96 -2.01
N THR A 64 -7.09 -2.02 -1.76
CA THR A 64 -6.23 -1.42 -2.79
C THR A 64 -4.83 -1.23 -2.22
N LEU A 65 -3.84 -1.23 -3.11
CA LEU A 65 -2.46 -0.94 -2.73
C LEU A 65 -2.10 0.45 -3.23
N ILE A 66 -1.64 1.28 -2.31
CA ILE A 66 -1.12 2.61 -2.64
C ILE A 66 0.40 2.56 -2.56
N GLY A 67 1.06 2.95 -3.63
CA GLY A 67 2.50 2.88 -3.69
C GLY A 67 3.12 3.89 -4.64
N ASP A 68 4.43 3.78 -4.85
CA ASP A 68 5.19 4.77 -5.59
C ASP A 68 6.16 4.17 -6.62
N THR A 69 6.19 2.84 -6.76
CA THR A 69 7.17 2.18 -7.62
C THR A 69 6.57 1.05 -8.44
N ILE A 70 7.40 0.53 -9.38
CA ILE A 70 7.05 -0.65 -10.18
C ILE A 70 6.81 -1.88 -9.30
N THR A 71 7.53 -1.99 -8.18
CA THR A 71 7.34 -3.11 -7.24
C THR A 71 5.92 -3.11 -6.69
N ASP A 72 5.39 -1.94 -6.34
CA ASP A 72 4.01 -1.82 -5.85
C ASP A 72 2.99 -2.18 -6.94
N ARG A 73 3.23 -1.72 -8.17
CA ARG A 73 2.34 -2.07 -9.29
C ARG A 73 2.31 -3.58 -9.53
N LYS A 74 3.48 -4.22 -9.54
CA LYS A 74 3.58 -5.67 -9.73
C LYS A 74 2.93 -6.45 -8.60
N THR A 75 3.08 -5.98 -7.36
CA THR A 75 2.43 -6.61 -6.20
C THR A 75 0.91 -6.57 -6.34
N ALA A 76 0.36 -5.42 -6.71
CA ALA A 76 -1.08 -5.27 -6.89
C ALA A 76 -1.61 -6.15 -8.03
N GLN A 77 -0.88 -6.22 -9.14
CA GLN A 77 -1.25 -7.10 -10.26
C GLN A 77 -1.27 -8.56 -9.84
N ALA A 78 -0.24 -9.01 -9.12
CA ALA A 78 -0.16 -10.39 -8.64
C ALA A 78 -1.26 -10.70 -7.62
N ALA A 79 -1.66 -9.73 -6.82
CA ALA A 79 -2.73 -9.89 -5.84
C ALA A 79 -4.13 -9.77 -6.45
N GLY A 80 -4.24 -9.26 -7.67
CA GLY A 80 -5.54 -9.06 -8.33
C GLY A 80 -6.34 -7.89 -7.75
N VAL A 81 -5.65 -6.88 -7.20
CA VAL A 81 -6.30 -5.71 -6.59
C VAL A 81 -5.95 -4.45 -7.36
N PRO A 82 -6.79 -3.40 -7.27
CA PRO A 82 -6.43 -2.12 -7.87
C PRO A 82 -5.18 -1.52 -7.21
N SER A 83 -4.38 -0.82 -8.00
CA SER A 83 -3.26 -0.04 -7.47
C SER A 83 -3.52 1.44 -7.69
N VAL A 84 -3.10 2.24 -6.71
CA VAL A 84 -3.05 3.69 -6.79
C VAL A 84 -1.59 4.08 -6.67
N LEU A 85 -1.05 4.74 -7.68
CA LEU A 85 0.35 5.16 -7.63
C LEU A 85 0.43 6.68 -7.46
N VAL A 86 1.27 7.11 -6.51
CA VAL A 86 1.46 8.52 -6.23
C VAL A 86 2.45 9.11 -7.23
N THR A 87 2.17 10.33 -7.73
CA THR A 87 3.03 11.01 -8.69
C THR A 87 4.10 11.87 -8.02
N PHE A 88 4.02 12.04 -6.71
CA PHE A 88 4.97 12.83 -5.93
C PHE A 88 6.05 11.98 -5.24
N GLY A 89 6.19 10.73 -5.64
CA GLY A 89 7.24 9.82 -5.16
C GLY A 89 8.50 9.89 -6.02
N PRO A 90 9.43 8.92 -5.83
CA PRO A 90 10.74 8.97 -6.50
C PRO A 90 10.68 8.87 -8.03
N LEU A 91 9.66 8.22 -8.58
CA LEU A 91 9.50 8.09 -10.04
C LEU A 91 8.71 9.25 -10.65
N GLY A 92 8.12 10.12 -9.83
CA GLY A 92 7.32 11.23 -10.32
C GLY A 92 6.15 10.75 -11.19
N ARG A 93 5.80 11.53 -12.19
CA ARG A 93 4.68 11.20 -13.10
C ARG A 93 4.94 10.01 -14.02
N SER A 94 6.19 9.52 -14.10
CA SER A 94 6.49 8.35 -14.92
C SER A 94 5.74 7.09 -14.44
N VAL A 95 5.22 7.08 -13.21
CA VAL A 95 4.37 5.97 -12.73
C VAL A 95 3.11 5.77 -13.60
N ALA A 96 2.68 6.79 -14.34
CA ALA A 96 1.56 6.66 -15.26
C ALA A 96 1.83 5.61 -16.35
N ASP A 97 3.09 5.40 -16.73
CA ASP A 97 3.49 4.41 -17.73
C ASP A 97 3.26 2.97 -17.25
N LEU A 98 3.10 2.77 -15.93
CA LEU A 98 2.79 1.47 -15.34
C LEU A 98 1.29 1.14 -15.40
N ALA A 99 0.48 2.06 -15.90
CA ALA A 99 -0.97 1.91 -16.09
C ALA A 99 -1.69 1.43 -14.82
N PRO A 100 -1.52 2.13 -13.68
CA PRO A 100 -2.27 1.79 -12.47
C PRO A 100 -3.75 2.08 -12.66
N GLU A 101 -4.60 1.54 -11.80
CA GLU A 101 -6.04 1.81 -11.82
C GLU A 101 -6.35 3.28 -11.50
N ALA A 102 -5.50 3.94 -10.71
CA ALA A 102 -5.61 5.39 -10.48
C ALA A 102 -4.25 6.00 -10.16
N LEU A 103 -4.14 7.30 -10.41
CA LEU A 103 -3.00 8.12 -9.98
C LEU A 103 -3.44 9.02 -8.83
N LEU A 104 -2.52 9.29 -7.92
CA LEU A 104 -2.74 10.22 -6.83
C LEU A 104 -1.69 11.33 -6.91
N ASP A 105 -2.14 12.54 -7.25
CA ASP A 105 -1.25 13.70 -7.42
C ASP A 105 -1.03 14.46 -6.12
N HIS A 106 -1.98 14.36 -5.17
CA HIS A 106 -1.91 15.02 -3.88
C HIS A 106 -2.74 14.25 -2.85
N TYR A 107 -2.27 14.21 -1.60
CA TYR A 107 -2.99 13.51 -0.55
C TYR A 107 -4.41 14.05 -0.31
N ASP A 108 -4.67 15.31 -0.64
CA ASP A 108 -6.02 15.88 -0.50
C ASP A 108 -7.06 15.18 -1.37
N ASP A 109 -6.62 14.50 -2.44
CA ASP A 109 -7.49 13.77 -3.35
C ASP A 109 -7.69 12.30 -2.96
N LEU A 110 -7.08 11.85 -1.85
CA LEU A 110 -7.05 10.43 -1.49
C LEU A 110 -8.45 9.83 -1.35
N ASP A 111 -9.33 10.49 -0.61
CA ASP A 111 -10.68 9.96 -0.39
C ASP A 111 -11.44 9.81 -1.72
N HIS A 112 -11.34 10.80 -2.60
CA HIS A 112 -11.98 10.75 -3.91
C HIS A 112 -11.43 9.59 -4.75
N VAL A 113 -10.10 9.44 -4.79
CA VAL A 113 -9.45 8.36 -5.54
C VAL A 113 -9.86 6.99 -4.98
N LEU A 114 -9.87 6.83 -3.66
CA LEU A 114 -10.29 5.56 -3.05
C LEU A 114 -11.74 5.22 -3.37
N ASP A 115 -12.62 6.21 -3.42
CA ASP A 115 -14.03 6.00 -3.78
C ASP A 115 -14.19 5.51 -5.22
N THR A 116 -13.23 5.80 -6.11
CA THR A 116 -13.29 5.34 -7.50
C THR A 116 -12.73 3.93 -7.69
N VAL A 117 -11.84 3.45 -6.83
CA VAL A 117 -11.18 2.14 -6.98
C VAL A 117 -11.69 1.08 -6.02
N LEU A 118 -12.26 1.46 -4.87
CA LEU A 118 -12.83 0.51 -3.91
C LEU A 118 -14.31 0.31 -4.18
N PRO A 119 -14.80 -0.94 -4.02
CA PRO A 119 -16.22 -1.24 -4.18
C PRO A 119 -17.10 -0.60 -3.11
#